data_d66bda8911e52a39e79057d9cfd5c4ff
#
_entry.id   d66bda8911e52a39e79057d9cfd5c4ff
#
_cell.length_a   1.000
_cell.length_b   1.000
_cell.length_c   1.000
_cell.angle_alpha   90.00
_cell.angle_beta   90.00
_cell.angle_gamma   90.00
#
_symmetry.space_group_name_H-M   'P 1'
#
loop_
_entity.id
_entity.type
_entity.pdbx_description
1 polymer ?
#
loop_
_entity_poly.entity_id
_entity_poly.type
_entity_poly.pdbx_seq_one_letter_code
_entity_poly.pdbx_strand_id
1 'polypeptide(L)'
;SAAEIQELFTGREFSEFAQLQIPKAGLFDSKRFRYFLRRHLRTKNIEDLQIPLVVVATDLDNGESHEFRSGPIVEAVTASCSIPIIFSPVVINGVHYVDGGLFHNFPVSIIREECERIIGVNVSPLIPQKYKQTIFHIAERSYHYMFRANTLEDREMCDVLIEAEEFGLYKTFDLENVDVICNIGYSAAARCFEKVLDENKYETLVKAIVARKKGLMP
;
A
#
# COMPACT_ATOMS: atom_id res chain seq x y z
N SER A 1 -2.46 8.85 13.91
CA SER A 1 -0.99 8.78 14.00
C SER A 1 -0.48 7.39 13.61
N ALA A 2 0.82 7.25 13.35
CA ALA A 2 1.43 5.95 13.04
C ALA A 2 1.27 4.96 14.20
N ALA A 3 1.37 5.42 15.43
CA ALA A 3 1.17 4.60 16.63
C ALA A 3 -0.28 4.05 16.71
N GLU A 4 -1.28 4.87 16.43
CA GLU A 4 -2.68 4.40 16.37
C GLU A 4 -2.89 3.32 15.30
N ILE A 5 -2.23 3.46 14.13
CA ILE A 5 -2.30 2.44 13.07
C ILE A 5 -1.64 1.13 13.53
N GLN A 6 -0.48 1.20 14.18
CA GLN A 6 0.19 0.02 14.73
C GLN A 6 -0.71 -0.69 15.74
N GLU A 7 -1.30 0.03 16.70
CA GLU A 7 -2.24 -0.53 17.69
C GLU A 7 -3.46 -1.20 17.05
N LEU A 8 -3.96 -0.67 15.92
CA LEU A 8 -5.09 -1.26 15.21
C LEU A 8 -4.80 -2.66 14.66
N PHE A 9 -3.54 -3.00 14.41
CA PHE A 9 -3.16 -4.29 13.83
C PHE A 9 -2.42 -5.20 14.82
N THR A 10 -1.81 -4.67 15.89
CA THR A 10 -1.11 -5.47 16.88
C THR A 10 -2.06 -6.42 17.62
N GLY A 11 -1.68 -7.69 17.72
CA GLY A 11 -2.45 -8.73 18.40
C GLY A 11 -3.71 -9.21 17.68
N ARG A 12 -3.85 -8.89 16.38
CA ARG A 12 -4.97 -9.35 15.56
C ARG A 12 -4.60 -10.56 14.72
N GLU A 13 -5.63 -11.28 14.31
CA GLU A 13 -5.52 -12.41 13.38
C GLU A 13 -6.10 -12.08 12.01
N PHE A 14 -5.55 -12.68 10.96
CA PHE A 14 -6.06 -12.54 9.58
C PHE A 14 -7.55 -12.89 9.46
N SER A 15 -8.03 -13.82 10.25
CA SER A 15 -9.44 -14.23 10.34
C SER A 15 -10.40 -13.10 10.75
N GLU A 16 -9.90 -12.06 11.39
CA GLU A 16 -10.70 -10.87 11.76
C GLU A 16 -10.99 -9.98 10.55
N PHE A 17 -10.15 -10.04 9.51
CA PHE A 17 -10.26 -9.23 8.30
C PHE A 17 -10.84 -9.98 7.12
N ALA A 18 -10.64 -11.29 7.07
CA ALA A 18 -11.01 -12.14 5.95
C ALA A 18 -11.84 -13.33 6.40
N GLN A 19 -12.89 -13.65 5.66
CA GLN A 19 -13.73 -14.81 5.90
C GLN A 19 -13.62 -15.78 4.74
N LEU A 20 -13.26 -17.04 5.03
CA LEU A 20 -13.25 -18.11 4.04
C LEU A 20 -14.67 -18.31 3.49
N GLN A 21 -14.79 -18.45 2.19
CA GLN A 21 -16.05 -18.68 1.50
C GLN A 21 -15.95 -19.84 0.51
N ILE A 22 -17.09 -20.30 0.01
CA ILE A 22 -17.10 -21.25 -1.10
C ILE A 22 -16.50 -20.55 -2.32
N PRO A 23 -15.39 -21.05 -2.91
CA PRO A 23 -14.69 -20.36 -3.98
C PRO A 23 -15.57 -20.17 -5.21
N LYS A 24 -15.92 -18.90 -5.51
CA LYS A 24 -16.54 -18.53 -6.78
C LYS A 24 -15.67 -17.56 -7.56
N ALA A 25 -15.25 -16.46 -6.91
CA ALA A 25 -14.42 -15.42 -7.49
C ALA A 25 -13.19 -15.09 -6.61
N GLY A 26 -13.04 -15.75 -5.47
CA GLY A 26 -11.94 -15.62 -4.53
C GLY A 26 -12.11 -16.61 -3.37
N LEU A 27 -11.03 -16.88 -2.65
CA LEU A 27 -11.06 -17.77 -1.49
C LEU A 27 -11.67 -17.10 -0.26
N PHE A 28 -11.51 -15.78 -0.14
CA PHE A 28 -11.96 -14.99 1.00
C PHE A 28 -12.89 -13.86 0.57
N ASP A 29 -13.84 -13.54 1.47
CA ASP A 29 -14.70 -12.37 1.41
C ASP A 29 -14.08 -11.24 2.23
N SER A 30 -14.13 -10.02 1.71
CA SER A 30 -13.57 -8.81 2.35
C SER A 30 -14.58 -8.04 3.22
N LYS A 31 -15.77 -8.61 3.53
CA LYS A 31 -16.81 -7.93 4.32
C LYS A 31 -16.31 -7.52 5.71
N ARG A 32 -15.53 -8.38 6.37
CA ARG A 32 -14.99 -8.09 7.70
C ARG A 32 -14.00 -6.92 7.62
N PHE A 33 -13.15 -6.88 6.60
CA PHE A 33 -12.23 -5.76 6.38
C PHE A 33 -12.98 -4.45 6.12
N ARG A 34 -14.02 -4.46 5.29
CA ARG A 34 -14.88 -3.28 5.09
C ARG A 34 -15.57 -2.82 6.37
N TYR A 35 -16.04 -3.75 7.20
CA TYR A 35 -16.61 -3.40 8.50
C TYR A 35 -15.56 -2.78 9.42
N PHE A 36 -14.36 -3.34 9.47
CA PHE A 36 -13.23 -2.80 10.22
C PHE A 36 -12.91 -1.37 9.78
N LEU A 37 -12.74 -1.13 8.47
CA LEU A 37 -12.47 0.20 7.93
C LEU A 37 -13.59 1.21 8.30
N ARG A 38 -14.85 0.85 8.11
CA ARG A 38 -15.99 1.73 8.46
C ARG A 38 -16.00 2.13 9.94
N ARG A 39 -15.53 1.26 10.81
CA ARG A 39 -15.50 1.54 12.25
C ARG A 39 -14.37 2.49 12.64
N HIS A 40 -13.26 2.51 11.91
CA HIS A 40 -12.06 3.25 12.29
C HIS A 40 -11.82 4.51 11.45
N LEU A 41 -12.37 4.58 10.25
CA LEU A 41 -12.30 5.79 9.42
C LEU A 41 -13.28 6.85 9.91
N ARG A 42 -12.81 8.10 9.97
CA ARG A 42 -13.60 9.25 10.43
C ARG A 42 -14.44 9.87 9.32
N THR A 43 -14.01 9.70 8.07
CA THR A 43 -14.70 10.21 6.87
C THR A 43 -15.25 9.06 6.04
N LYS A 44 -16.24 9.34 5.21
CA LYS A 44 -16.86 8.34 4.32
C LYS A 44 -16.28 8.40 2.91
N ASN A 45 -15.89 9.57 2.46
CA ASN A 45 -15.41 9.80 1.09
C ASN A 45 -13.96 10.25 1.08
N ILE A 46 -13.27 10.00 -0.03
CA ILE A 46 -11.88 10.35 -0.25
C ILE A 46 -11.69 11.87 -0.25
N GLU A 47 -12.58 12.60 -0.91
CA GLU A 47 -12.56 14.05 -1.01
C GLU A 47 -12.76 14.80 0.32
N ASP A 48 -13.29 14.12 1.34
CA ASP A 48 -13.50 14.69 2.68
C ASP A 48 -12.23 14.59 3.56
N LEU A 49 -11.15 13.99 3.06
CA LEU A 49 -9.90 13.83 3.79
C LEU A 49 -9.14 15.14 3.87
N GLN A 50 -8.50 15.41 5.02
CA GLN A 50 -7.63 16.59 5.22
C GLN A 50 -6.35 16.55 4.38
N ILE A 51 -5.87 15.35 4.06
CA ILE A 51 -4.71 15.11 3.20
C ILE A 51 -5.25 14.44 1.95
N PRO A 52 -4.98 14.99 0.75
CA PRO A 52 -5.39 14.37 -0.50
C PRO A 52 -4.91 12.92 -0.59
N LEU A 53 -5.79 12.03 -1.02
CA LEU A 53 -5.52 10.60 -1.18
C LEU A 53 -5.90 10.17 -2.60
N VAL A 54 -5.01 9.40 -3.22
CA VAL A 54 -5.31 8.64 -4.43
C VAL A 54 -5.20 7.17 -4.08
N VAL A 55 -6.24 6.40 -4.37
CA VAL A 55 -6.25 4.95 -4.21
C VAL A 55 -6.26 4.30 -5.58
N VAL A 56 -5.30 3.41 -5.84
CA VAL A 56 -5.18 2.74 -7.14
C VAL A 56 -5.74 1.34 -7.05
N ALA A 57 -6.58 0.98 -8.02
CA ALA A 57 -7.06 -0.38 -8.20
C ALA A 57 -7.02 -0.76 -9.69
N THR A 58 -7.21 -2.02 -9.99
CA THR A 58 -7.31 -2.53 -11.36
C THR A 58 -8.78 -2.73 -11.72
N ASP A 59 -9.24 -2.08 -12.77
CA ASP A 59 -10.51 -2.37 -13.43
C ASP A 59 -10.35 -3.70 -14.18
N LEU A 60 -10.98 -4.75 -13.67
CA LEU A 60 -10.87 -6.09 -14.21
C LEU A 60 -11.70 -6.28 -15.47
N ASP A 61 -12.75 -5.49 -15.64
CA ASP A 61 -13.66 -5.59 -16.79
C ASP A 61 -13.06 -4.95 -18.04
N ASN A 62 -12.35 -3.84 -17.87
CA ASN A 62 -11.72 -3.09 -18.98
C ASN A 62 -10.21 -3.38 -19.11
N GLY A 63 -9.55 -3.97 -18.09
CA GLY A 63 -8.13 -4.30 -18.12
C GLY A 63 -7.23 -3.08 -18.02
N GLU A 64 -7.58 -2.11 -17.17
CA GLU A 64 -6.85 -0.87 -17.00
C GLU A 64 -6.66 -0.49 -15.52
N SER A 65 -5.72 0.41 -15.25
CA SER A 65 -5.55 1.02 -13.94
C SER A 65 -6.63 2.04 -13.69
N HIS A 66 -7.16 2.08 -12.47
CA HIS A 66 -8.17 3.06 -12.06
C HIS A 66 -7.73 3.80 -10.79
N GLU A 67 -7.82 5.12 -10.83
CA GLU A 67 -7.47 6.02 -9.73
C GLU A 67 -8.73 6.53 -9.04
N PHE A 68 -8.95 6.13 -7.81
CA PHE A 68 -10.01 6.70 -6.98
C PHE A 68 -9.48 7.96 -6.29
N ARG A 69 -9.97 9.12 -6.71
CA ARG A 69 -9.66 10.45 -6.15
C ARG A 69 -10.85 11.05 -5.40
N SER A 70 -12.00 10.41 -5.50
CA SER A 70 -13.25 10.78 -4.82
C SER A 70 -14.14 9.55 -4.63
N GLY A 71 -15.22 9.71 -3.86
CA GLY A 71 -16.19 8.66 -3.58
C GLY A 71 -15.87 7.82 -2.33
N PRO A 72 -16.55 6.67 -2.16
CA PRO A 72 -16.52 5.91 -0.92
C PRO A 72 -15.13 5.32 -0.65
N ILE A 73 -14.46 5.81 0.38
CA ILE A 73 -13.08 5.42 0.74
C ILE A 73 -12.96 3.93 1.09
N VAL A 74 -13.94 3.36 1.77
CA VAL A 74 -13.92 1.95 2.21
C VAL A 74 -13.92 1.02 1.01
N GLU A 75 -14.75 1.31 0.03
CA GLU A 75 -14.87 0.52 -1.19
C GLU A 75 -13.60 0.63 -2.04
N ALA A 76 -13.07 1.82 -2.22
CA ALA A 76 -11.82 2.06 -2.96
C ALA A 76 -10.62 1.35 -2.31
N VAL A 77 -10.43 1.52 -1.00
CA VAL A 77 -9.33 0.86 -0.26
C VAL A 77 -9.50 -0.67 -0.27
N THR A 78 -10.73 -1.18 -0.13
CA THR A 78 -10.97 -2.62 -0.20
C THR A 78 -10.65 -3.16 -1.58
N ALA A 79 -11.01 -2.44 -2.65
CA ALA A 79 -10.67 -2.82 -4.03
C ALA A 79 -9.16 -2.88 -4.22
N SER A 80 -8.43 -1.84 -3.79
CA SER A 80 -6.97 -1.74 -3.87
C SER A 80 -6.23 -2.86 -3.10
N CYS A 81 -6.86 -3.45 -2.08
CA CYS A 81 -6.30 -4.55 -1.28
C CYS A 81 -6.84 -5.94 -1.71
N SER A 82 -7.67 -6.03 -2.75
CA SER A 82 -8.30 -7.28 -3.18
C SER A 82 -7.42 -8.06 -4.13
N ILE A 83 -6.38 -8.72 -3.58
CA ILE A 83 -5.45 -9.56 -4.33
C ILE A 83 -6.24 -10.67 -5.06
N PRO A 84 -6.13 -10.77 -6.40
CA PRO A 84 -6.80 -11.80 -7.20
C PRO A 84 -6.53 -13.21 -6.66
N ILE A 85 -7.52 -14.09 -6.81
CA ILE A 85 -7.53 -15.47 -6.29
C ILE A 85 -7.75 -15.50 -4.76
N ILE A 86 -7.07 -14.63 -4.01
CA ILE A 86 -7.20 -14.58 -2.54
C ILE A 86 -8.53 -13.95 -2.17
N PHE A 87 -8.82 -12.74 -2.67
CA PHE A 87 -10.08 -12.05 -2.41
C PHE A 87 -10.98 -12.00 -3.63
N SER A 88 -12.28 -11.96 -3.39
CA SER A 88 -13.25 -11.65 -4.44
C SER A 88 -13.10 -10.22 -4.91
N PRO A 89 -13.28 -9.92 -6.22
CA PRO A 89 -13.34 -8.56 -6.73
C PRO A 89 -14.38 -7.71 -5.99
N VAL A 90 -14.10 -6.43 -5.86
CA VAL A 90 -15.02 -5.45 -5.28
C VAL A 90 -15.79 -4.78 -6.41
N VAL A 91 -17.12 -4.79 -6.33
CA VAL A 91 -17.96 -4.13 -7.34
C VAL A 91 -18.26 -2.70 -6.90
N ILE A 92 -17.87 -1.73 -7.73
CA ILE A 92 -18.16 -0.30 -7.54
C ILE A 92 -18.82 0.21 -8.81
N ASN A 93 -20.03 0.73 -8.72
CA ASN A 93 -20.81 1.23 -9.85
C ASN A 93 -20.96 0.22 -11.02
N GLY A 94 -21.01 -1.08 -10.70
CA GLY A 94 -21.17 -2.14 -11.68
C GLY A 94 -19.87 -2.67 -12.30
N VAL A 95 -18.72 -2.07 -12.00
CA VAL A 95 -17.38 -2.47 -12.46
C VAL A 95 -16.68 -3.29 -11.38
N HIS A 96 -15.98 -4.35 -11.78
CA HIS A 96 -15.23 -5.23 -10.90
C HIS A 96 -13.80 -4.74 -10.72
N TYR A 97 -13.41 -4.44 -9.48
CA TYR A 97 -12.06 -3.98 -9.15
C TYR A 97 -11.31 -5.01 -8.31
N VAL A 98 -10.01 -5.10 -8.58
CA VAL A 98 -9.05 -5.90 -7.81
C VAL A 98 -7.83 -5.05 -7.45
N ASP A 99 -6.84 -5.64 -6.77
CA ASP A 99 -5.61 -5.00 -6.32
C ASP A 99 -4.94 -4.20 -7.46
N GLY A 100 -4.54 -2.97 -7.13
CA GLY A 100 -3.89 -2.06 -8.07
C GLY A 100 -2.50 -2.52 -8.52
N GLY A 101 -1.88 -3.41 -7.75
CA GLY A 101 -0.55 -3.93 -8.03
C GLY A 101 -0.40 -4.68 -9.35
N LEU A 102 -1.50 -5.06 -10.01
CA LEU A 102 -1.44 -5.64 -11.36
C LEU A 102 -0.83 -4.66 -12.38
N PHE A 103 -1.12 -3.36 -12.26
CA PHE A 103 -0.60 -2.32 -13.16
C PHE A 103 0.40 -1.40 -12.45
N HIS A 104 0.10 -0.97 -11.22
CA HIS A 104 0.90 -0.03 -10.46
C HIS A 104 1.02 -0.47 -8.99
N ASN A 105 1.95 -1.38 -8.72
CA ASN A 105 2.21 -1.85 -7.35
C ASN A 105 2.89 -0.78 -6.48
N PHE A 106 3.55 0.18 -7.11
CA PHE A 106 4.22 1.31 -6.48
C PHE A 106 3.90 2.58 -7.26
N PRO A 107 2.72 3.19 -7.11
CA PRO A 107 2.08 4.10 -8.05
C PRO A 107 2.61 5.55 -7.97
N VAL A 108 3.92 5.75 -8.03
CA VAL A 108 4.57 7.06 -7.96
C VAL A 108 4.29 7.90 -9.21
N SER A 109 4.32 7.28 -10.39
CA SER A 109 4.04 7.95 -11.68
C SER A 109 2.68 8.64 -11.70
N ILE A 110 1.69 8.07 -11.01
CA ILE A 110 0.31 8.61 -10.95
C ILE A 110 0.25 10.01 -10.32
N ILE A 111 1.14 10.30 -9.36
CA ILE A 111 1.15 11.58 -8.64
C ILE A 111 2.39 12.42 -8.93
N ARG A 112 3.30 11.96 -9.82
CA ARG A 112 4.60 12.61 -10.02
C ARG A 112 4.47 14.07 -10.46
N GLU A 113 3.57 14.35 -11.36
CA GLU A 113 3.36 15.70 -11.88
C GLU A 113 2.64 16.64 -10.89
N GLU A 114 1.93 16.07 -9.91
CA GLU A 114 1.18 16.81 -8.90
C GLU A 114 2.03 17.15 -7.66
N CYS A 115 3.20 16.53 -7.53
CA CYS A 115 4.04 16.62 -6.33
C CYS A 115 5.42 17.20 -6.68
N GLU A 116 5.83 18.23 -5.95
CA GLU A 116 7.19 18.79 -6.06
C GLU A 116 8.24 17.78 -5.58
N ARG A 117 7.91 17.03 -4.52
CA ARG A 117 8.75 16.01 -3.92
C ARG A 117 7.95 14.77 -3.56
N ILE A 118 8.55 13.61 -3.80
CA ILE A 118 7.94 12.31 -3.51
C ILE A 118 8.83 11.49 -2.57
N ILE A 119 8.24 11.03 -1.48
CA ILE A 119 8.79 10.01 -0.60
C ILE A 119 8.07 8.71 -0.91
N GLY A 120 8.76 7.76 -1.54
CA GLY A 120 8.23 6.44 -1.81
C GLY A 120 8.57 5.48 -0.67
N VAL A 121 7.60 4.65 -0.26
CA VAL A 121 7.79 3.58 0.73
C VAL A 121 7.43 2.26 0.09
N ASN A 122 8.42 1.46 -0.28
CA ASN A 122 8.22 0.14 -0.84
C ASN A 122 8.39 -0.94 0.24
N VAL A 123 7.27 -1.54 0.63
CA VAL A 123 7.22 -2.59 1.66
C VAL A 123 7.22 -4.01 1.09
N SER A 124 7.34 -4.15 -0.23
CA SER A 124 7.32 -5.44 -0.93
C SER A 124 8.57 -5.67 -1.78
N PRO A 125 9.79 -5.58 -1.21
CA PRO A 125 11.00 -5.89 -1.95
C PRO A 125 11.03 -7.39 -2.27
N LEU A 126 11.31 -7.72 -3.51
CA LEU A 126 11.50 -9.11 -3.90
C LEU A 126 12.93 -9.54 -3.62
N ILE A 127 13.12 -10.39 -2.65
CA ILE A 127 14.40 -11.01 -2.33
C ILE A 127 14.50 -12.43 -2.91
N PRO A 128 15.69 -12.86 -3.35
CA PRO A 128 15.94 -14.26 -3.71
C PRO A 128 15.76 -15.15 -2.49
N GLN A 129 14.81 -16.09 -2.55
CA GLN A 129 14.59 -17.05 -1.47
C GLN A 129 14.14 -18.40 -2.00
N LYS A 130 14.38 -19.45 -1.23
CA LYS A 130 13.86 -20.78 -1.53
C LYS A 130 12.36 -20.81 -1.37
N TYR A 131 11.67 -21.49 -2.26
CA TYR A 131 10.21 -21.64 -2.22
C TYR A 131 9.80 -23.09 -2.44
N LYS A 132 8.61 -23.46 -2.00
CA LYS A 132 8.06 -24.80 -2.22
C LYS A 132 7.57 -24.90 -3.67
N GLN A 133 7.91 -26.01 -4.34
CA GLN A 133 7.50 -26.26 -5.73
C GLN A 133 6.07 -26.82 -5.78
N THR A 134 5.11 -26.03 -5.34
CA THR A 134 3.67 -26.32 -5.46
C THR A 134 3.02 -25.29 -6.38
N ILE A 135 1.92 -25.67 -7.02
CA ILE A 135 1.19 -24.77 -7.94
C ILE A 135 0.89 -23.42 -7.27
N PHE A 136 0.43 -23.46 -6.02
CA PHE A 136 0.11 -22.23 -5.28
C PHE A 136 1.33 -21.33 -5.07
N HIS A 137 2.45 -21.87 -4.57
CA HIS A 137 3.66 -21.07 -4.33
C HIS A 137 4.33 -20.58 -5.63
N ILE A 138 4.20 -21.36 -6.72
CA ILE A 138 4.68 -20.93 -8.04
C ILE A 138 3.83 -19.76 -8.55
N ALA A 139 2.50 -19.87 -8.45
CA ALA A 139 1.58 -18.81 -8.85
C ALA A 139 1.80 -17.52 -8.03
N GLU A 140 1.87 -17.62 -6.70
CA GLU A 140 2.17 -16.53 -5.78
C GLU A 140 3.47 -15.84 -6.16
N ARG A 141 4.54 -16.61 -6.36
CA ARG A 141 5.84 -16.06 -6.72
C ARG A 141 5.87 -15.42 -8.09
N SER A 142 5.20 -16.01 -9.07
CA SER A 142 5.05 -15.44 -10.41
C SER A 142 4.31 -14.10 -10.35
N TYR A 143 3.28 -14.01 -9.54
CA TYR A 143 2.53 -12.79 -9.26
C TYR A 143 3.43 -11.69 -8.65
N HIS A 144 4.25 -12.02 -7.66
CA HIS A 144 5.22 -11.09 -7.09
C HIS A 144 6.26 -10.60 -8.12
N TYR A 145 6.70 -11.46 -9.04
CA TYR A 145 7.62 -11.03 -10.11
C TYR A 145 6.96 -10.05 -11.09
N MET A 146 5.68 -10.24 -11.41
CA MET A 146 4.93 -9.31 -12.24
C MET A 146 4.83 -7.94 -11.59
N PHE A 147 4.55 -7.89 -10.29
CA PHE A 147 4.51 -6.64 -9.52
C PHE A 147 5.85 -5.92 -9.51
N ARG A 148 6.95 -6.66 -9.33
CA ARG A 148 8.27 -6.06 -9.36
C ARG A 148 8.56 -5.37 -10.69
N ALA A 149 8.20 -5.99 -11.81
CA ALA A 149 8.42 -5.40 -13.12
C ALA A 149 7.76 -4.01 -13.25
N ASN A 150 6.57 -3.84 -12.64
CA ASN A 150 5.82 -2.59 -12.66
C ASN A 150 6.37 -1.51 -11.71
N THR A 151 7.29 -1.85 -10.79
CA THR A 151 7.79 -0.90 -9.78
C THR A 151 9.08 -0.22 -10.17
N LEU A 152 9.81 -0.72 -11.19
CA LEU A 152 11.18 -0.27 -11.48
C LEU A 152 11.23 1.20 -11.88
N GLU A 153 10.37 1.63 -12.79
CA GLU A 153 10.33 3.02 -13.26
C GLU A 153 9.85 3.97 -12.15
N ASP A 154 8.80 3.58 -11.43
CA ASP A 154 8.24 4.38 -10.32
C ASP A 154 9.26 4.60 -9.18
N ARG A 155 10.14 3.65 -8.92
CA ARG A 155 11.20 3.79 -7.92
C ARG A 155 12.20 4.89 -8.28
N GLU A 156 12.53 5.02 -9.56
CA GLU A 156 13.45 6.05 -10.05
C GLU A 156 12.85 7.47 -9.99
N MET A 157 11.54 7.56 -9.94
CA MET A 157 10.82 8.83 -9.82
C MET A 157 10.77 9.39 -8.40
N CYS A 158 11.19 8.63 -7.38
CA CYS A 158 11.19 9.07 -6.00
C CYS A 158 12.36 10.00 -5.71
N ASP A 159 12.11 11.09 -4.98
CA ASP A 159 13.17 11.92 -4.41
C ASP A 159 13.80 11.25 -3.18
N VAL A 160 13.02 10.49 -2.42
CA VAL A 160 13.46 9.64 -1.32
C VAL A 160 12.78 8.29 -1.43
N LEU A 161 13.55 7.21 -1.54
CA LEU A 161 13.03 5.86 -1.57
C LEU A 161 13.37 5.13 -0.27
N ILE A 162 12.33 4.70 0.46
CA ILE A 162 12.45 3.91 1.69
C ILE A 162 12.14 2.47 1.36
N GLU A 163 13.16 1.61 1.47
CA GLU A 163 13.05 0.16 1.28
C GLU A 163 13.90 -0.55 2.33
N ALA A 164 13.50 -1.78 2.67
CA ALA A 164 14.29 -2.67 3.49
C ALA A 164 14.13 -4.11 2.98
N GLU A 165 15.23 -4.79 2.70
CA GLU A 165 15.21 -6.21 2.25
C GLU A 165 14.58 -7.12 3.28
N GLU A 166 14.68 -6.76 4.55
CA GLU A 166 14.12 -7.46 5.70
C GLU A 166 12.60 -7.64 5.60
N PHE A 167 11.88 -6.75 4.91
CA PHE A 167 10.44 -6.94 4.66
C PHE A 167 10.13 -8.22 3.89
N GLY A 168 11.00 -8.62 2.98
CA GLY A 168 10.84 -9.84 2.20
C GLY A 168 10.92 -11.15 3.02
N LEU A 169 11.30 -11.08 4.29
CA LEU A 169 11.31 -12.22 5.20
C LEU A 169 9.93 -12.52 5.80
N TYR A 170 8.99 -11.57 5.72
CA TYR A 170 7.66 -11.68 6.29
C TYR A 170 6.62 -12.01 5.22
N LYS A 171 5.56 -12.69 5.64
CA LYS A 171 4.44 -13.03 4.75
C LYS A 171 3.57 -11.80 4.52
N THR A 172 2.85 -11.78 3.39
CA THR A 172 1.94 -10.69 3.03
C THR A 172 0.89 -10.38 4.12
N PHE A 173 0.44 -11.39 4.86
CA PHE A 173 -0.55 -11.26 5.93
C PHE A 173 0.04 -11.64 7.30
N ASP A 174 1.29 -11.26 7.55
CA ASP A 174 1.95 -11.51 8.84
C ASP A 174 1.50 -10.47 9.87
N LEU A 175 0.50 -10.81 10.65
CA LEU A 175 0.00 -9.97 11.74
C LEU A 175 0.61 -10.33 13.10
N GLU A 176 1.39 -11.40 13.18
CA GLU A 176 2.08 -11.79 14.42
C GLU A 176 3.31 -10.92 14.70
N ASN A 177 3.94 -10.40 13.63
CA ASN A 177 5.20 -9.65 13.70
C ASN A 177 5.04 -8.15 13.45
N VAL A 178 3.85 -7.56 13.66
CA VAL A 178 3.54 -6.15 13.36
C VAL A 178 4.57 -5.21 13.99
N ASP A 179 4.91 -5.38 15.29
CA ASP A 179 5.85 -4.51 15.98
C ASP A 179 7.26 -4.59 15.39
N VAL A 180 7.70 -5.79 15.02
CA VAL A 180 9.02 -5.99 14.39
C VAL A 180 9.05 -5.34 13.01
N ILE A 181 8.01 -5.53 12.20
CA ILE A 181 7.88 -4.95 10.87
C ILE A 181 7.84 -3.42 10.94
N CYS A 182 7.10 -2.85 11.91
CA CYS A 182 7.09 -1.41 12.16
C CYS A 182 8.47 -0.86 12.51
N ASN A 183 9.23 -1.56 13.37
CA ASN A 183 10.60 -1.17 13.74
C ASN A 183 11.57 -1.24 12.56
N ILE A 184 11.43 -2.22 11.67
CA ILE A 184 12.21 -2.30 10.42
C ILE A 184 11.91 -1.07 9.56
N GLY A 185 10.64 -0.73 9.37
CA GLY A 185 10.21 0.44 8.60
C GLY A 185 10.76 1.74 9.15
N TYR A 186 10.65 1.93 10.47
CA TYR A 186 11.19 3.08 11.15
C TYR A 186 12.71 3.21 10.94
N SER A 187 13.46 2.11 11.14
CA SER A 187 14.91 2.08 10.98
C SER A 187 15.33 2.33 9.54
N ALA A 188 14.60 1.79 8.56
CA ALA A 188 14.85 2.04 7.14
C ALA A 188 14.65 3.51 6.79
N ALA A 189 13.56 4.12 7.26
CA ALA A 189 13.28 5.53 7.06
C ALA A 189 14.36 6.42 7.72
N ALA A 190 14.76 6.13 8.97
CA ALA A 190 15.79 6.86 9.68
C ALA A 190 17.12 6.84 8.89
N ARG A 191 17.57 5.66 8.44
CA ARG A 191 18.78 5.53 7.60
C ARG A 191 18.70 6.33 6.29
N CYS A 192 17.53 6.34 5.62
CA CYS A 192 17.35 7.12 4.41
C CYS A 192 17.46 8.62 4.68
N PHE A 193 16.82 9.10 5.74
CA PHE A 193 16.84 10.52 6.09
C PHE A 193 18.21 10.98 6.63
N GLU A 194 18.96 10.14 7.35
CA GLU A 194 20.33 10.42 7.74
C GLU A 194 21.24 10.64 6.52
N LYS A 195 21.15 9.78 5.50
CA LYS A 195 21.90 9.96 4.24
C LYS A 195 21.55 11.27 3.51
N VAL A 196 20.27 11.63 3.50
CA VAL A 196 19.80 12.87 2.89
C VAL A 196 20.22 14.09 3.71
N LEU A 197 20.40 13.94 5.04
CA LEU A 197 20.95 14.98 5.93
C LEU A 197 22.38 15.36 5.58
N ASP A 198 23.23 14.37 5.36
CA ASP A 198 24.66 14.58 5.04
C ASP A 198 24.85 15.27 3.66
N GLU A 199 23.85 15.22 2.76
CA GLU A 199 23.92 15.80 1.42
C GLU A 199 23.40 17.25 1.28
N ASN A 200 23.16 18.00 2.40
CA ASN A 200 22.63 19.40 2.36
C ASN A 200 21.22 19.56 1.72
N LYS A 201 20.60 18.49 1.21
CA LYS A 201 19.23 18.52 0.66
C LYS A 201 18.17 18.55 1.74
N TYR A 202 18.48 18.03 2.92
CA TYR A 202 17.55 17.90 4.03
C TYR A 202 17.21 19.22 4.72
N GLU A 203 18.15 20.16 4.86
CA GLU A 203 17.85 21.48 5.45
C GLU A 203 16.74 22.20 4.70
N THR A 204 16.72 22.07 3.38
CA THR A 204 15.70 22.65 2.52
C THR A 204 14.35 21.94 2.67
N LEU A 205 14.36 20.61 2.80
CA LEU A 205 13.13 19.81 2.96
C LEU A 205 12.48 20.02 4.31
N VAL A 206 13.27 19.99 5.40
CA VAL A 206 12.76 20.26 6.76
C VAL A 206 12.30 21.71 6.90
N LYS A 207 13.04 22.66 6.36
CA LYS A 207 12.61 24.07 6.35
C LYS A 207 11.27 24.22 5.62
N ALA A 208 11.05 23.53 4.48
CA ALA A 208 9.79 23.55 3.76
C ALA A 208 8.65 22.89 4.54
N ILE A 209 8.88 21.71 5.15
CA ILE A 209 7.88 21.02 5.98
C ILE A 209 7.52 21.84 7.24
N VAL A 210 8.51 22.41 7.90
CA VAL A 210 8.31 23.24 9.10
C VAL A 210 7.60 24.56 8.74
N ALA A 211 7.94 25.18 7.61
CA ALA A 211 7.29 26.40 7.13
C ALA A 211 5.81 26.14 6.80
N ARG A 212 5.49 25.00 6.16
CA ARG A 212 4.10 24.58 5.90
C ARG A 212 3.30 24.32 7.18
N LYS A 213 3.90 23.64 8.18
CA LYS A 213 3.26 23.42 9.49
C LYS A 213 2.99 24.71 10.27
N LYS A 214 3.76 25.76 10.00
CA LYS A 214 3.60 27.07 10.66
C LYS A 214 2.71 28.04 9.86
N GLY A 215 2.13 27.61 8.74
CA GLY A 215 1.29 28.48 7.91
C GLY A 215 2.05 29.66 7.27
N LEU A 216 3.36 29.53 7.09
CA LEU A 216 4.25 30.57 6.56
C LEU A 216 4.48 30.48 5.05
N MET A 217 3.88 29.49 4.38
CA MET A 217 3.83 29.38 2.92
C MET A 217 2.45 28.91 2.46
N PRO A 218 1.95 29.44 1.31
CA PRO A 218 0.67 29.06 0.73
C PRO A 218 0.62 27.58 0.29
#